data_de25ed59a36c13de0beb2a688297e322
#
_entry.id   de25ed59a36c13de0beb2a688297e322
#
_cell.length_a   1.000
_cell.length_b   1.000
_cell.length_c   1.000
_cell.angle_alpha   90.00
_cell.angle_beta   90.00
_cell.angle_gamma   90.00
#
_symmetry.space_group_name_H-M   'P 1'
#
loop_
_entity.id
_entity.type
_entity.pdbx_description
1 polymer ?
#
loop_
_entity_poly.entity_id
_entity_poly.type
_entity_poly.pdbx_seq_one_letter_code
_entity_poly.pdbx_strand_id
1 'polypeptide(L)'
;MTFRNFLQANKLAEDLDAISKSQAMIWFSPDGRVLDANDNFCKALCYARDEIIGKHHRMFCEDAIRNSPSYETFWKELASGKFQRGQFRRQTKDQNDIWIEASYNPVFHNGKVVRILKIATDITKTRIAALDDENRIRAIDQSQAIIEFEPDGTVFHANQNFLDAMGYTFAEIKGKHHRLFCDPDYTKTADYDNFWVRLRAGEFIADNFIRYGKGGKRVWIQAAYTPVFNSRGKVYKVIKVATDITSRMDAVDRIGEAISTLANGDLTVEVTDRIDPALMKTREDFNVAARSLERTVAAIKHSAELLADNAKVIGAVSDDIAKNAESQAASVEETAAALDTITTTVKDSASRAGEASLLVTKTREHAKVSGLIVKD
;
A
#
# COMPACT_ATOMS: atom_id res chain seq x y z
N MET A 1 -56.44 -51.29 -34.04
CA MET A 1 -55.71 -50.86 -32.84
C MET A 1 -56.45 -51.41 -31.64
N THR A 2 -55.84 -52.24 -30.81
CA THR A 2 -56.44 -52.72 -29.58
C THR A 2 -56.58 -51.64 -28.54
N PHE A 3 -57.68 -51.64 -27.75
CA PHE A 3 -57.95 -50.69 -26.66
C PHE A 3 -56.74 -50.49 -25.72
N ARG A 4 -55.93 -51.56 -25.52
CA ARG A 4 -54.67 -51.52 -24.74
C ARG A 4 -53.60 -50.62 -25.38
N ASN A 5 -53.49 -50.63 -26.73
CA ASN A 5 -52.54 -49.76 -27.46
C ASN A 5 -52.98 -48.29 -27.45
N PHE A 6 -54.30 -48.02 -27.44
CA PHE A 6 -54.85 -46.66 -27.32
C PHE A 6 -54.59 -46.05 -25.92
N LEU A 7 -54.80 -46.80 -24.83
CA LEU A 7 -54.52 -46.40 -23.49
C LEU A 7 -53.00 -46.11 -23.26
N GLN A 8 -52.14 -46.96 -23.86
CA GLN A 8 -50.71 -46.83 -23.81
C GLN A 8 -50.21 -45.61 -24.59
N ALA A 9 -50.83 -45.29 -25.74
CA ALA A 9 -50.53 -44.12 -26.54
C ALA A 9 -50.94 -42.81 -25.81
N ASN A 10 -52.11 -42.79 -25.15
CA ASN A 10 -52.55 -41.63 -24.36
C ASN A 10 -51.64 -41.38 -23.15
N LYS A 11 -51.22 -42.41 -22.43
CA LYS A 11 -50.30 -42.28 -21.30
C LYS A 11 -48.93 -41.73 -21.72
N LEU A 12 -48.39 -42.20 -22.85
CA LEU A 12 -47.16 -41.68 -23.44
C LEU A 12 -47.27 -40.19 -23.85
N ALA A 13 -48.45 -39.77 -24.34
CA ALA A 13 -48.71 -38.38 -24.70
C ALA A 13 -48.77 -37.49 -23.46
N GLU A 14 -49.41 -37.96 -22.38
CA GLU A 14 -49.43 -37.25 -21.08
C GLU A 14 -48.07 -37.12 -20.45
N ASP A 15 -47.24 -38.18 -20.45
CA ASP A 15 -45.85 -38.13 -19.96
C ASP A 15 -45.00 -37.15 -20.78
N LEU A 16 -45.15 -37.12 -22.10
CA LEU A 16 -44.45 -36.19 -22.98
C LEU A 16 -44.88 -34.74 -22.77
N ASP A 17 -46.18 -34.49 -22.53
CA ASP A 17 -46.72 -33.19 -22.20
C ASP A 17 -46.15 -32.70 -20.86
N ALA A 18 -46.06 -33.54 -19.86
CA ALA A 18 -45.46 -33.20 -18.55
C ALA A 18 -43.98 -32.78 -18.70
N ILE A 19 -43.20 -33.50 -19.49
CA ILE A 19 -41.79 -33.15 -19.78
C ILE A 19 -41.74 -31.86 -20.58
N SER A 20 -42.62 -31.66 -21.55
CA SER A 20 -42.69 -30.47 -22.40
C SER A 20 -42.96 -29.19 -21.60
N LYS A 21 -43.67 -29.27 -20.46
CA LYS A 21 -43.91 -28.11 -19.56
C LYS A 21 -42.66 -27.60 -18.85
N SER A 22 -41.67 -28.46 -18.61
CA SER A 22 -40.45 -28.12 -17.87
C SER A 22 -39.19 -27.99 -18.73
N GLN A 23 -39.18 -28.62 -19.92
CA GLN A 23 -37.99 -28.69 -20.79
C GLN A 23 -38.21 -27.97 -22.11
N ALA A 24 -37.15 -27.35 -22.65
CA ALA A 24 -37.13 -26.87 -24.02
C ALA A 24 -36.96 -28.06 -24.98
N MET A 25 -37.93 -28.28 -25.84
CA MET A 25 -37.96 -29.43 -26.77
C MET A 25 -38.11 -28.95 -28.21
N ILE A 26 -37.35 -29.57 -29.11
CA ILE A 26 -37.43 -29.34 -30.56
C ILE A 26 -37.17 -30.65 -31.31
N TRP A 27 -37.87 -30.84 -32.39
CA TRP A 27 -37.77 -32.03 -33.25
C TRP A 27 -37.15 -31.62 -34.58
N PHE A 28 -36.25 -32.46 -35.05
CA PHE A 28 -35.60 -32.28 -36.35
C PHE A 28 -35.79 -33.51 -37.23
N SER A 29 -35.78 -33.33 -38.53
CA SER A 29 -35.54 -34.38 -39.47
C SER A 29 -34.10 -34.91 -39.37
N PRO A 30 -33.75 -36.11 -39.86
CA PRO A 30 -32.39 -36.63 -39.79
C PRO A 30 -31.33 -35.75 -40.45
N ASP A 31 -31.72 -34.89 -41.41
CA ASP A 31 -30.87 -33.89 -42.04
C ASP A 31 -30.80 -32.56 -41.31
N GLY A 32 -31.41 -32.43 -40.11
CA GLY A 32 -31.31 -31.28 -39.25
C GLY A 32 -32.29 -30.13 -39.49
N ARG A 33 -33.39 -30.36 -40.24
CA ARG A 33 -34.46 -29.36 -40.38
C ARG A 33 -35.46 -29.45 -39.25
N VAL A 34 -35.91 -28.32 -38.75
CA VAL A 34 -36.91 -28.22 -37.68
C VAL A 34 -38.26 -28.77 -38.17
N LEU A 35 -38.76 -29.75 -37.47
CA LEU A 35 -40.09 -30.33 -37.67
C LEU A 35 -41.12 -29.70 -36.75
N ASP A 36 -40.73 -29.47 -35.49
CA ASP A 36 -41.58 -28.92 -34.47
C ASP A 36 -40.76 -28.41 -33.28
N ALA A 37 -41.32 -27.50 -32.46
CA ALA A 37 -40.73 -27.01 -31.23
C ALA A 37 -41.82 -26.63 -30.22
N ASN A 38 -41.55 -26.84 -28.94
CA ASN A 38 -42.45 -26.38 -27.88
C ASN A 38 -42.19 -24.90 -27.51
N ASP A 39 -43.13 -24.34 -26.75
CA ASP A 39 -43.06 -22.92 -26.32
C ASP A 39 -41.81 -22.61 -25.51
N ASN A 40 -41.35 -23.56 -24.70
CA ASN A 40 -40.12 -23.35 -23.90
C ASN A 40 -38.88 -23.16 -24.77
N PHE A 41 -38.79 -23.98 -25.86
CA PHE A 41 -37.69 -23.79 -26.82
C PHE A 41 -37.80 -22.45 -27.55
N CYS A 42 -38.98 -22.09 -28.00
CA CYS A 42 -39.23 -20.83 -28.70
C CYS A 42 -38.90 -19.63 -27.82
N LYS A 43 -39.34 -19.64 -26.56
CA LYS A 43 -39.01 -18.60 -25.56
C LYS A 43 -37.51 -18.50 -25.28
N ALA A 44 -36.84 -19.66 -25.09
CA ALA A 44 -35.41 -19.66 -24.78
C ALA A 44 -34.54 -19.11 -25.91
N LEU A 45 -34.91 -19.35 -27.17
CA LEU A 45 -34.17 -18.88 -28.36
C LEU A 45 -34.73 -17.58 -28.96
N CYS A 46 -35.81 -17.00 -28.39
CA CYS A 46 -36.48 -15.78 -28.85
C CYS A 46 -37.03 -15.85 -30.27
N TYR A 47 -37.46 -17.04 -30.74
CA TYR A 47 -38.07 -17.22 -32.04
C TYR A 47 -39.56 -17.58 -31.92
N ALA A 48 -40.38 -17.11 -32.85
CA ALA A 48 -41.70 -17.66 -33.04
C ALA A 48 -41.60 -19.03 -33.69
N ARG A 49 -42.54 -19.94 -33.39
CA ARG A 49 -42.50 -21.32 -33.87
C ARG A 49 -42.53 -21.41 -35.42
N ASP A 50 -43.33 -20.61 -36.08
CA ASP A 50 -43.47 -20.50 -37.52
C ASP A 50 -42.20 -19.96 -38.21
N GLU A 51 -41.40 -19.19 -37.54
CA GLU A 51 -40.10 -18.66 -38.05
C GLU A 51 -39.05 -19.77 -38.20
N ILE A 52 -39.13 -20.82 -37.38
CA ILE A 52 -38.12 -21.88 -37.32
C ILE A 52 -38.51 -23.17 -38.04
N ILE A 53 -39.80 -23.47 -38.20
CA ILE A 53 -40.27 -24.65 -38.89
C ILE A 53 -39.66 -24.71 -40.30
N GLY A 54 -39.16 -25.90 -40.69
CA GLY A 54 -38.49 -26.17 -41.98
C GLY A 54 -37.08 -25.55 -42.11
N LYS A 55 -36.67 -24.67 -41.19
CA LYS A 55 -35.31 -24.13 -41.19
C LYS A 55 -34.32 -25.15 -40.65
N HIS A 56 -33.04 -25.01 -41.04
CA HIS A 56 -32.02 -25.95 -40.58
C HIS A 56 -31.47 -25.50 -39.22
N HIS A 57 -31.13 -26.44 -38.31
CA HIS A 57 -30.55 -26.24 -36.98
C HIS A 57 -29.38 -25.24 -36.96
N ARG A 58 -28.62 -25.13 -38.08
CA ARG A 58 -27.48 -24.18 -38.18
C ARG A 58 -27.84 -22.74 -37.90
N MET A 59 -29.13 -22.34 -37.98
CA MET A 59 -29.59 -20.99 -37.66
C MET A 59 -29.38 -20.61 -36.18
N PHE A 60 -29.31 -21.61 -35.31
CA PHE A 60 -29.06 -21.43 -33.88
C PHE A 60 -27.57 -21.46 -33.52
N CYS A 61 -26.68 -21.61 -34.49
CA CYS A 61 -25.25 -21.74 -34.29
C CYS A 61 -24.51 -20.53 -34.84
N GLU A 62 -23.43 -20.13 -34.14
CA GLU A 62 -22.49 -19.16 -34.67
C GLU A 62 -21.75 -19.65 -35.92
N ASP A 63 -21.21 -18.74 -36.71
CA ASP A 63 -20.57 -19.03 -38.00
C ASP A 63 -19.43 -20.03 -37.90
N ALA A 64 -18.62 -19.93 -36.87
CA ALA A 64 -17.48 -20.82 -36.63
C ALA A 64 -17.91 -22.28 -36.44
N ILE A 65 -19.05 -22.52 -35.80
CA ILE A 65 -19.57 -23.85 -35.53
C ILE A 65 -20.30 -24.39 -36.77
N ARG A 66 -21.20 -23.60 -37.39
CA ARG A 66 -22.04 -24.05 -38.48
C ARG A 66 -21.26 -24.43 -39.75
N ASN A 67 -20.05 -23.91 -39.91
CA ASN A 67 -19.17 -24.17 -41.04
C ASN A 67 -18.05 -25.16 -40.71
N SER A 68 -18.04 -25.76 -39.52
CA SER A 68 -17.00 -26.69 -39.10
C SER A 68 -17.26 -28.12 -39.60
N PRO A 69 -16.21 -28.92 -39.95
CA PRO A 69 -16.36 -30.33 -40.27
C PRO A 69 -17.01 -31.16 -39.15
N SER A 70 -16.80 -30.75 -37.90
CA SER A 70 -17.41 -31.39 -36.72
C SER A 70 -18.94 -31.27 -36.71
N TYR A 71 -19.49 -30.16 -37.23
CA TYR A 71 -20.92 -29.96 -37.35
C TYR A 71 -21.57 -30.92 -38.33
N GLU A 72 -20.92 -31.19 -39.47
CA GLU A 72 -21.42 -32.20 -40.44
C GLU A 72 -21.35 -33.61 -39.85
N THR A 73 -20.26 -33.93 -39.15
CA THR A 73 -20.09 -35.21 -38.47
C THR A 73 -21.15 -35.42 -37.41
N PHE A 74 -21.48 -34.39 -36.63
CA PHE A 74 -22.52 -34.40 -35.63
C PHE A 74 -23.87 -34.83 -36.19
N TRP A 75 -24.31 -34.29 -37.34
CA TRP A 75 -25.57 -34.65 -37.95
C TRP A 75 -25.53 -36.04 -38.61
N LYS A 76 -24.39 -36.43 -39.18
CA LYS A 76 -24.20 -37.80 -39.73
C LYS A 76 -24.32 -38.86 -38.63
N GLU A 77 -23.75 -38.61 -37.47
CA GLU A 77 -23.84 -39.51 -36.32
C GLU A 77 -25.27 -39.61 -35.79
N LEU A 78 -25.98 -38.50 -35.65
CA LEU A 78 -27.39 -38.50 -35.27
C LEU A 78 -28.28 -39.29 -36.27
N ALA A 79 -28.07 -39.08 -37.57
CA ALA A 79 -28.77 -39.80 -38.63
C ALA A 79 -28.44 -41.31 -38.63
N SER A 80 -27.26 -41.70 -38.19
CA SER A 80 -26.88 -43.11 -38.01
C SER A 80 -27.45 -43.77 -36.74
N GLY A 81 -28.10 -42.96 -35.86
CA GLY A 81 -28.71 -43.47 -34.65
C GLY A 81 -27.87 -43.28 -33.38
N LYS A 82 -26.73 -42.57 -33.44
CA LYS A 82 -25.95 -42.24 -32.26
C LYS A 82 -26.53 -41.00 -31.59
N PHE A 83 -26.88 -41.06 -30.31
CA PHE A 83 -27.29 -39.88 -29.56
C PHE A 83 -26.09 -38.99 -29.23
N GLN A 84 -26.34 -37.69 -29.05
CA GLN A 84 -25.33 -36.72 -28.64
C GLN A 84 -25.82 -35.98 -27.40
N ARG A 85 -24.92 -35.77 -26.43
CA ARG A 85 -25.19 -34.99 -25.21
C ARG A 85 -24.01 -34.09 -24.88
N GLY A 86 -24.30 -32.88 -24.43
CA GLY A 86 -23.25 -31.94 -24.00
C GLY A 86 -23.80 -30.59 -23.69
N GLN A 87 -22.87 -29.69 -23.35
CA GLN A 87 -23.13 -28.26 -23.23
C GLN A 87 -22.79 -27.58 -24.55
N PHE A 88 -23.70 -26.74 -25.01
CA PHE A 88 -23.55 -26.09 -26.30
C PHE A 88 -23.86 -24.60 -26.18
N ARG A 89 -23.01 -23.77 -26.80
CA ARG A 89 -23.32 -22.36 -27.02
C ARG A 89 -24.18 -22.25 -28.29
N ARG A 90 -25.27 -21.50 -28.19
CA ARG A 90 -26.20 -21.23 -29.30
C ARG A 90 -26.48 -19.73 -29.32
N GLN A 91 -27.07 -19.29 -30.44
CA GLN A 91 -27.48 -17.88 -30.60
C GLN A 91 -28.99 -17.78 -30.68
N THR A 92 -29.53 -16.80 -29.92
CA THR A 92 -30.92 -16.40 -30.00
C THR A 92 -31.20 -15.61 -31.31
N LYS A 93 -32.44 -15.27 -31.56
CA LYS A 93 -32.82 -14.40 -32.69
C LYS A 93 -32.11 -13.04 -32.65
N ASP A 94 -31.94 -12.48 -31.46
CA ASP A 94 -31.27 -11.20 -31.22
C ASP A 94 -29.74 -11.30 -31.16
N GLN A 95 -29.16 -12.43 -31.64
CA GLN A 95 -27.71 -12.70 -31.67
C GLN A 95 -27.05 -12.77 -30.28
N ASN A 96 -27.84 -12.90 -29.20
CA ASN A 96 -27.30 -13.12 -27.88
C ASN A 96 -26.88 -14.57 -27.68
N ASP A 97 -25.79 -14.79 -26.93
CA ASP A 97 -25.35 -16.15 -26.58
C ASP A 97 -26.25 -16.77 -25.52
N ILE A 98 -26.67 -18.00 -25.77
CA ILE A 98 -27.35 -18.84 -24.80
C ILE A 98 -26.58 -20.15 -24.64
N TRP A 99 -26.30 -20.53 -23.39
CA TRP A 99 -25.70 -21.82 -23.07
C TRP A 99 -26.79 -22.80 -22.71
N ILE A 100 -26.78 -23.94 -23.41
CA ILE A 100 -27.73 -25.00 -23.15
C ILE A 100 -27.03 -26.30 -22.83
N GLU A 101 -27.50 -27.02 -21.84
CA GLU A 101 -27.22 -28.44 -21.69
C GLU A 101 -28.30 -29.19 -22.48
N ALA A 102 -27.89 -30.00 -23.46
CA ALA A 102 -28.83 -30.62 -24.35
C ALA A 102 -28.45 -32.08 -24.68
N SER A 103 -29.49 -32.89 -24.91
CA SER A 103 -29.39 -34.20 -25.53
C SER A 103 -30.15 -34.21 -26.84
N TYR A 104 -29.55 -34.78 -27.87
CA TYR A 104 -30.14 -35.03 -29.20
C TYR A 104 -30.34 -36.54 -29.33
N ASN A 105 -31.58 -36.96 -29.41
CA ASN A 105 -31.97 -38.37 -29.32
C ASN A 105 -32.62 -38.81 -30.62
N PRO A 106 -31.98 -39.71 -31.40
CA PRO A 106 -32.60 -40.28 -32.59
C PRO A 106 -33.84 -41.11 -32.23
N VAL A 107 -34.95 -40.87 -32.94
CA VAL A 107 -36.20 -41.59 -32.80
C VAL A 107 -36.35 -42.55 -33.99
N PHE A 108 -36.54 -43.83 -33.70
CA PHE A 108 -36.59 -44.88 -34.70
C PHE A 108 -38.04 -45.29 -35.06
N HIS A 109 -38.24 -45.54 -36.31
CA HIS A 109 -39.41 -46.24 -36.81
C HIS A 109 -38.99 -47.32 -37.83
N ASN A 110 -39.41 -48.57 -37.64
CA ASN A 110 -39.00 -49.70 -38.46
C ASN A 110 -37.48 -49.82 -38.71
N GLY A 111 -36.69 -49.59 -37.63
CA GLY A 111 -35.21 -49.67 -37.66
C GLY A 111 -34.50 -48.48 -38.31
N LYS A 112 -35.22 -47.49 -38.82
CA LYS A 112 -34.65 -46.27 -39.41
C LYS A 112 -34.87 -45.05 -38.52
N VAL A 113 -33.92 -44.17 -38.46
CA VAL A 113 -34.07 -42.84 -37.77
C VAL A 113 -35.04 -41.98 -38.60
N VAL A 114 -36.17 -41.61 -38.01
CA VAL A 114 -37.20 -40.81 -38.66
C VAL A 114 -37.21 -39.35 -38.19
N ARG A 115 -36.71 -39.09 -36.99
CA ARG A 115 -36.57 -37.73 -36.42
C ARG A 115 -35.54 -37.73 -35.30
N ILE A 116 -35.07 -36.54 -34.93
CA ILE A 116 -34.19 -36.31 -33.79
C ILE A 116 -34.96 -35.45 -32.79
N LEU A 117 -35.15 -35.97 -31.57
CA LEU A 117 -35.70 -35.20 -30.46
C LEU A 117 -34.56 -34.56 -29.66
N LYS A 118 -34.51 -33.26 -29.60
CA LYS A 118 -33.62 -32.50 -28.72
C LYS A 118 -34.39 -32.07 -27.49
N ILE A 119 -33.82 -32.36 -26.33
CA ILE A 119 -34.27 -31.85 -25.04
C ILE A 119 -33.13 -30.98 -24.51
N ALA A 120 -33.45 -29.76 -24.06
CA ALA A 120 -32.46 -28.80 -23.62
C ALA A 120 -32.91 -28.03 -22.37
N THR A 121 -31.94 -27.72 -21.53
CA THR A 121 -32.08 -26.84 -20.38
C THR A 121 -31.19 -25.62 -20.59
N ASP A 122 -31.72 -24.41 -20.36
CA ASP A 122 -30.93 -23.20 -20.36
C ASP A 122 -30.06 -23.14 -19.09
N ILE A 123 -28.76 -23.14 -19.29
CA ILE A 123 -27.75 -23.04 -18.22
C ILE A 123 -26.97 -21.73 -18.31
N THR A 124 -27.46 -20.73 -19.05
CA THR A 124 -26.74 -19.46 -19.30
C THR A 124 -26.38 -18.75 -18.01
N LYS A 125 -27.34 -18.60 -17.09
CA LYS A 125 -27.10 -17.92 -15.80
C LYS A 125 -26.03 -18.64 -14.97
N THR A 126 -26.13 -19.97 -14.87
CA THR A 126 -25.15 -20.79 -14.12
C THR A 126 -23.77 -20.72 -14.77
N ARG A 127 -23.71 -20.78 -16.12
CA ARG A 127 -22.43 -20.73 -16.85
C ARG A 127 -21.76 -19.37 -16.76
N ILE A 128 -22.53 -18.27 -16.89
CA ILE A 128 -22.01 -16.90 -16.73
C ILE A 128 -21.50 -16.70 -15.33
N ALA A 129 -22.24 -17.13 -14.29
CA ALA A 129 -21.79 -17.03 -12.91
C ALA A 129 -20.48 -17.79 -12.67
N ALA A 130 -20.39 -19.02 -13.17
CA ALA A 130 -19.16 -19.81 -13.06
C ALA A 130 -17.97 -19.16 -13.78
N LEU A 131 -18.18 -18.60 -14.99
CA LEU A 131 -17.14 -17.87 -15.72
C LEU A 131 -16.71 -16.59 -14.99
N ASP A 132 -17.65 -15.87 -14.38
CA ASP A 132 -17.34 -14.68 -13.59
C ASP A 132 -16.50 -15.04 -12.35
N ASP A 133 -16.88 -16.11 -11.65
CA ASP A 133 -16.09 -16.61 -10.51
C ASP A 133 -14.68 -17.07 -10.93
N GLU A 134 -14.55 -17.80 -12.04
CA GLU A 134 -13.25 -18.18 -12.61
C GLU A 134 -12.38 -16.95 -12.94
N ASN A 135 -12.99 -15.92 -13.55
CA ASN A 135 -12.28 -14.69 -13.91
C ASN A 135 -11.87 -13.88 -12.68
N ARG A 136 -12.71 -13.83 -11.65
CA ARG A 136 -12.36 -13.19 -10.35
C ARG A 136 -11.18 -13.89 -9.70
N ILE A 137 -11.22 -15.22 -9.61
CA ILE A 137 -10.12 -16.02 -9.07
C ILE A 137 -8.85 -15.77 -9.88
N ARG A 138 -8.91 -15.79 -11.21
CA ARG A 138 -7.77 -15.51 -12.08
C ARG A 138 -7.19 -14.12 -11.88
N ALA A 139 -8.04 -13.10 -11.73
CA ALA A 139 -7.59 -11.73 -11.47
C ALA A 139 -6.83 -11.61 -10.13
N ILE A 140 -7.32 -12.28 -9.09
CA ILE A 140 -6.65 -12.33 -7.77
C ILE A 140 -5.34 -13.12 -7.89
N ASP A 141 -5.34 -14.25 -8.59
CA ASP A 141 -4.17 -15.10 -8.80
C ASP A 141 -3.02 -14.37 -9.54
N GLN A 142 -3.36 -13.46 -10.47
CA GLN A 142 -2.38 -12.65 -11.20
C GLN A 142 -1.78 -11.52 -10.35
N SER A 143 -2.50 -11.02 -9.34
CA SER A 143 -2.11 -9.83 -8.57
C SER A 143 -1.54 -10.15 -7.18
N GLN A 144 -1.85 -11.33 -6.61
CA GLN A 144 -1.51 -11.69 -5.24
C GLN A 144 -0.65 -12.96 -5.20
N ALA A 145 0.20 -13.05 -4.18
CA ALA A 145 0.89 -14.30 -3.86
C ALA A 145 -0.08 -15.23 -3.12
N ILE A 146 -0.36 -16.39 -3.70
CA ILE A 146 -1.33 -17.35 -3.16
C ILE A 146 -0.63 -18.68 -2.88
N ILE A 147 -0.90 -19.24 -1.70
CA ILE A 147 -0.49 -20.59 -1.34
C ILE A 147 -1.62 -21.26 -0.54
N GLU A 148 -1.83 -22.54 -0.79
CA GLU A 148 -2.89 -23.32 -0.15
C GLU A 148 -2.30 -24.46 0.66
N PHE A 149 -2.91 -24.68 1.81
CA PHE A 149 -2.48 -25.70 2.77
C PHE A 149 -3.61 -26.64 3.11
N GLU A 150 -3.27 -27.90 3.36
CA GLU A 150 -4.11 -28.79 4.14
C GLU A 150 -4.34 -28.21 5.55
N PRO A 151 -5.38 -28.66 6.27
CA PRO A 151 -5.64 -28.15 7.62
C PRO A 151 -4.52 -28.38 8.63
N ASP A 152 -3.59 -29.28 8.36
CA ASP A 152 -2.40 -29.52 9.17
C ASP A 152 -1.22 -28.58 8.84
N GLY A 153 -1.35 -27.72 7.80
CA GLY A 153 -0.32 -26.81 7.34
C GLY A 153 0.58 -27.35 6.23
N THR A 154 0.27 -28.49 5.64
CA THR A 154 1.00 -29.06 4.51
C THR A 154 0.64 -28.35 3.21
N VAL A 155 1.63 -27.91 2.44
CA VAL A 155 1.47 -27.22 1.14
C VAL A 155 1.02 -28.20 0.07
N PHE A 156 -0.08 -27.88 -0.63
CA PHE A 156 -0.51 -28.65 -1.80
C PHE A 156 -0.66 -27.80 -3.08
N HIS A 157 -0.76 -26.46 -2.97
CA HIS A 157 -0.81 -25.55 -4.11
C HIS A 157 -0.11 -24.23 -3.80
N ALA A 158 0.51 -23.61 -4.81
CA ALA A 158 1.02 -22.24 -4.76
C ALA A 158 1.06 -21.68 -6.19
N ASN A 159 0.75 -20.37 -6.32
CA ASN A 159 0.85 -19.68 -7.60
C ASN A 159 2.27 -19.14 -7.85
N GLN A 160 2.51 -18.66 -9.07
CA GLN A 160 3.82 -18.18 -9.49
C GLN A 160 4.27 -16.97 -8.66
N ASN A 161 3.36 -16.04 -8.33
CA ASN A 161 3.69 -14.87 -7.50
C ASN A 161 4.24 -15.26 -6.13
N PHE A 162 3.68 -16.29 -5.48
CA PHE A 162 4.21 -16.81 -4.22
C PHE A 162 5.59 -17.43 -4.40
N LEU A 163 5.77 -18.21 -5.45
CA LEU A 163 7.04 -18.87 -5.75
C LEU A 163 8.15 -17.85 -6.01
N ASP A 164 7.87 -16.81 -6.78
CA ASP A 164 8.81 -15.73 -7.10
C ASP A 164 9.19 -14.91 -5.86
N ALA A 165 8.19 -14.54 -5.03
CA ALA A 165 8.43 -13.80 -3.80
C ALA A 165 9.33 -14.56 -2.83
N MET A 166 9.10 -15.87 -2.69
CA MET A 166 9.82 -16.72 -1.75
C MET A 166 11.10 -17.37 -2.35
N GLY A 167 11.29 -17.31 -3.68
CA GLY A 167 12.45 -17.85 -4.37
C GLY A 167 12.48 -19.38 -4.47
N TYR A 168 11.33 -20.05 -4.35
CA TYR A 168 11.21 -21.51 -4.46
C TYR A 168 10.56 -21.93 -5.77
N THR A 169 10.83 -23.15 -6.21
CA THR A 169 10.00 -23.86 -7.19
C THR A 169 8.86 -24.61 -6.49
N PHE A 170 7.77 -24.85 -7.18
CA PHE A 170 6.66 -25.61 -6.58
C PHE A 170 7.06 -27.02 -6.13
N ALA A 171 7.94 -27.68 -6.88
CA ALA A 171 8.42 -29.03 -6.54
C ALA A 171 9.18 -29.07 -5.20
N GLU A 172 9.86 -27.98 -4.83
CA GLU A 172 10.62 -27.91 -3.57
C GLU A 172 9.71 -27.75 -2.34
N ILE A 173 8.54 -27.12 -2.50
CA ILE A 173 7.64 -26.82 -1.39
C ILE A 173 6.41 -27.73 -1.29
N LYS A 174 6.01 -28.40 -2.38
CA LYS A 174 4.88 -29.34 -2.37
C LYS A 174 5.07 -30.42 -1.32
N GLY A 175 4.06 -30.63 -0.48
CA GLY A 175 4.12 -31.59 0.63
C GLY A 175 5.00 -31.17 1.81
N LYS A 176 5.60 -29.98 1.78
CA LYS A 176 6.29 -29.41 2.94
C LYS A 176 5.31 -28.68 3.83
N HIS A 177 5.65 -28.59 5.13
CA HIS A 177 4.82 -27.89 6.08
C HIS A 177 5.12 -26.37 6.05
N HIS A 178 4.14 -25.52 6.32
CA HIS A 178 4.21 -24.06 6.42
C HIS A 178 5.41 -23.55 7.23
N ARG A 179 5.88 -24.31 8.24
CA ARG A 179 7.06 -23.99 9.05
C ARG A 179 8.33 -23.73 8.23
N LEU A 180 8.40 -24.25 7.00
CA LEU A 180 9.49 -24.00 6.06
C LEU A 180 9.72 -22.50 5.80
N PHE A 181 8.65 -21.71 5.87
CA PHE A 181 8.68 -20.28 5.60
C PHE A 181 8.74 -19.43 6.87
N CYS A 182 8.87 -20.02 8.04
CA CYS A 182 8.84 -19.32 9.32
C CYS A 182 10.20 -19.38 10.01
N ASP A 183 10.39 -18.44 10.96
CA ASP A 183 11.52 -18.49 11.86
C ASP A 183 11.54 -19.81 12.64
N PRO A 184 12.68 -20.54 12.69
CA PRO A 184 12.79 -21.82 13.39
C PRO A 184 12.45 -21.74 14.88
N ASP A 185 12.73 -20.61 15.54
CA ASP A 185 12.44 -20.46 16.96
C ASP A 185 10.95 -20.15 17.18
N TYR A 186 10.34 -19.33 16.31
CA TYR A 186 8.88 -19.14 16.33
C TYR A 186 8.12 -20.47 16.14
N THR A 187 8.59 -21.34 15.25
CA THR A 187 7.91 -22.63 14.99
C THR A 187 7.93 -23.63 16.15
N LYS A 188 8.71 -23.37 17.20
CA LYS A 188 8.77 -24.17 18.44
C LYS A 188 7.86 -23.62 19.55
N THR A 189 7.22 -22.45 19.32
CA THR A 189 6.39 -21.79 20.32
C THR A 189 4.97 -22.33 20.34
N ALA A 190 4.31 -22.21 21.49
CA ALA A 190 2.88 -22.50 21.62
C ALA A 190 2.01 -21.59 20.73
N ASP A 191 2.45 -20.37 20.43
CA ASP A 191 1.76 -19.43 19.54
C ASP A 191 1.66 -19.97 18.12
N TYR A 192 2.71 -20.63 17.62
CA TYR A 192 2.68 -21.27 16.31
C TYR A 192 1.71 -22.46 16.26
N ASP A 193 1.68 -23.28 17.30
CA ASP A 193 0.72 -24.39 17.39
C ASP A 193 -0.72 -23.86 17.49
N ASN A 194 -0.95 -22.82 18.29
CA ASN A 194 -2.24 -22.16 18.44
C ASN A 194 -2.70 -21.49 17.13
N PHE A 195 -1.80 -20.94 16.36
CA PHE A 195 -2.09 -20.39 15.03
C PHE A 195 -2.82 -21.42 14.14
N TRP A 196 -2.32 -22.66 14.06
CA TRP A 196 -2.94 -23.72 13.27
C TRP A 196 -4.19 -24.29 13.94
N VAL A 197 -4.27 -24.29 15.28
CA VAL A 197 -5.50 -24.67 16.02
C VAL A 197 -6.65 -23.73 15.65
N ARG A 198 -6.42 -22.42 15.68
CA ARG A 198 -7.41 -21.39 15.31
C ARG A 198 -7.87 -21.51 13.86
N LEU A 199 -6.94 -21.70 12.93
CA LEU A 199 -7.26 -21.91 11.51
C LEU A 199 -8.13 -23.16 11.31
N ARG A 200 -7.83 -24.28 11.98
CA ARG A 200 -8.66 -25.48 11.94
C ARG A 200 -10.05 -25.29 12.59
N ALA A 201 -10.15 -24.39 13.57
CA ALA A 201 -11.42 -24.01 14.16
C ALA A 201 -12.25 -23.09 13.25
N GLY A 202 -11.68 -22.62 12.13
CA GLY A 202 -12.38 -21.76 11.18
C GLY A 202 -12.13 -20.27 11.40
N GLU A 203 -11.18 -19.89 12.25
CA GLU A 203 -10.83 -18.50 12.47
C GLU A 203 -9.98 -17.95 11.35
N PHE A 204 -10.34 -16.78 10.85
CA PHE A 204 -9.57 -15.98 9.91
C PHE A 204 -8.43 -15.25 10.63
N ILE A 205 -7.21 -15.26 10.07
CA ILE A 205 -6.05 -14.57 10.63
C ILE A 205 -5.43 -13.69 9.56
N ALA A 206 -5.32 -12.38 9.84
CA ALA A 206 -4.64 -11.43 8.95
C ALA A 206 -3.71 -10.54 9.77
N ASP A 207 -2.47 -10.38 9.27
CA ASP A 207 -1.43 -9.54 9.89
C ASP A 207 -0.27 -9.30 8.91
N ASN A 208 0.71 -8.52 9.36
CA ASN A 208 2.01 -8.41 8.73
C ASN A 208 2.96 -9.44 9.34
N PHE A 209 3.56 -10.25 8.49
CA PHE A 209 4.42 -11.35 8.93
C PHE A 209 5.81 -11.24 8.28
N ILE A 210 6.83 -11.62 9.05
CA ILE A 210 8.14 -11.95 8.49
C ILE A 210 8.10 -13.42 8.07
N ARG A 211 8.53 -13.70 6.84
CA ARG A 211 8.73 -15.06 6.34
C ARG A 211 10.11 -15.18 5.72
N TYR A 212 10.57 -16.41 5.63
CA TYR A 212 11.89 -16.71 5.11
C TYR A 212 11.77 -17.54 3.83
N GLY A 213 12.25 -16.95 2.74
CA GLY A 213 12.36 -17.60 1.45
C GLY A 213 13.60 -18.49 1.36
N LYS A 214 13.84 -19.02 0.16
CA LYS A 214 15.00 -19.87 -0.15
C LYS A 214 16.32 -19.14 0.16
N GLY A 215 17.24 -19.85 0.80
CA GLY A 215 18.54 -19.28 1.23
C GLY A 215 18.43 -18.30 2.41
N GLY A 216 17.32 -18.29 3.15
CA GLY A 216 17.13 -17.40 4.30
C GLY A 216 16.72 -15.97 3.92
N LYS A 217 16.28 -15.73 2.68
CA LYS A 217 15.78 -14.43 2.24
C LYS A 217 14.62 -13.97 3.13
N ARG A 218 14.82 -12.91 3.89
CA ARG A 218 13.76 -12.28 4.71
C ARG A 218 12.76 -11.58 3.80
N VAL A 219 11.48 -11.88 3.96
CA VAL A 219 10.38 -11.31 3.19
C VAL A 219 9.30 -10.85 4.14
N TRP A 220 8.98 -9.58 4.10
CA TRP A 220 7.82 -9.03 4.79
C TRP A 220 6.58 -9.22 3.92
N ILE A 221 5.58 -9.82 4.48
CA ILE A 221 4.30 -10.01 3.80
C ILE A 221 3.14 -9.49 4.63
N GLN A 222 2.23 -8.78 3.99
CA GLN A 222 0.89 -8.56 4.50
C GLN A 222 0.04 -9.73 4.00
N ALA A 223 -0.46 -10.55 4.90
CA ALA A 223 -1.12 -11.80 4.54
C ALA A 223 -2.38 -12.09 5.34
N ALA A 224 -3.33 -12.73 4.66
CA ALA A 224 -4.55 -13.26 5.24
C ALA A 224 -4.58 -14.79 5.05
N TYR A 225 -4.81 -15.52 6.13
CA TYR A 225 -5.04 -16.97 6.14
C TYR A 225 -6.53 -17.22 6.34
N THR A 226 -7.17 -17.78 5.34
CA THR A 226 -8.62 -17.98 5.28
C THR A 226 -8.96 -19.46 5.23
N PRO A 227 -9.58 -20.02 6.28
CA PRO A 227 -10.10 -21.38 6.25
C PRO A 227 -11.25 -21.53 5.24
N VAL A 228 -11.23 -22.61 4.46
CA VAL A 228 -12.29 -22.94 3.49
C VAL A 228 -13.03 -24.18 3.96
N PHE A 229 -14.37 -24.10 3.92
CA PHE A 229 -15.25 -25.13 4.44
C PHE A 229 -15.83 -26.01 3.34
N ASN A 230 -15.96 -27.28 3.60
CA ASN A 230 -16.71 -28.21 2.76
C ASN A 230 -18.22 -28.10 3.01
N SER A 231 -19.01 -28.85 2.25
CA SER A 231 -20.48 -28.89 2.38
C SER A 231 -21.01 -29.33 3.76
N ARG A 232 -20.15 -29.90 4.62
CA ARG A 232 -20.47 -30.31 5.98
C ARG A 232 -20.01 -29.30 7.04
N GLY A 233 -19.57 -28.11 6.62
CA GLY A 233 -19.08 -27.07 7.54
C GLY A 233 -17.72 -27.36 8.18
N LYS A 234 -16.95 -28.35 7.68
CA LYS A 234 -15.62 -28.67 8.18
C LYS A 234 -14.55 -28.00 7.31
N VAL A 235 -13.54 -27.39 7.94
CA VAL A 235 -12.37 -26.84 7.25
C VAL A 235 -11.64 -27.97 6.52
N TYR A 236 -11.46 -27.83 5.20
CA TYR A 236 -10.76 -28.82 4.39
C TYR A 236 -9.48 -28.27 3.74
N LYS A 237 -9.31 -26.95 3.72
CA LYS A 237 -8.06 -26.28 3.34
C LYS A 237 -7.96 -24.90 3.95
N VAL A 238 -6.77 -24.33 3.95
CA VAL A 238 -6.50 -22.93 4.29
C VAL A 238 -5.88 -22.26 3.08
N ILE A 239 -6.47 -21.15 2.61
CA ILE A 239 -5.91 -20.33 1.55
C ILE A 239 -5.21 -19.14 2.20
N LYS A 240 -3.95 -18.93 1.85
CA LYS A 240 -3.21 -17.72 2.20
C LYS A 240 -3.09 -16.85 0.98
N VAL A 241 -3.56 -15.61 1.11
CA VAL A 241 -3.35 -14.54 0.13
C VAL A 241 -2.40 -13.53 0.75
N ALA A 242 -1.36 -13.13 0.03
CA ALA A 242 -0.32 -12.25 0.55
C ALA A 242 0.17 -11.25 -0.49
N THR A 243 0.56 -10.07 0.02
CA THR A 243 1.30 -9.06 -0.73
C THR A 243 2.71 -8.95 -0.15
N ASP A 244 3.73 -8.96 -0.99
CA ASP A 244 5.10 -8.65 -0.58
C ASP A 244 5.20 -7.15 -0.28
N ILE A 245 5.52 -6.82 0.96
CA ILE A 245 5.69 -5.44 1.45
C ILE A 245 7.15 -5.19 1.88
N THR A 246 8.10 -6.03 1.46
CA THR A 246 9.51 -5.96 1.88
C THR A 246 10.11 -4.60 1.55
N SER A 247 9.95 -4.12 0.32
CA SER A 247 10.50 -2.82 -0.09
C SER A 247 9.95 -1.65 0.74
N ARG A 248 8.68 -1.75 1.17
CA ARG A 248 8.05 -0.74 2.03
C ARG A 248 8.62 -0.80 3.45
N MET A 249 8.76 -1.99 4.01
CA MET A 249 9.30 -2.16 5.37
C MET A 249 10.78 -1.79 5.45
N ASP A 250 11.57 -2.17 4.46
CA ASP A 250 12.97 -1.77 4.35
C ASP A 250 13.12 -0.24 4.26
N ALA A 251 12.22 0.43 3.57
CA ALA A 251 12.20 1.90 3.51
C ALA A 251 11.85 2.54 4.87
N VAL A 252 10.91 1.95 5.61
CA VAL A 252 10.57 2.40 6.98
C VAL A 252 11.76 2.21 7.91
N ASP A 253 12.42 1.05 7.85
CA ASP A 253 13.61 0.76 8.67
C ASP A 253 14.74 1.78 8.38
N ARG A 254 15.04 2.07 7.11
CA ARG A 254 16.06 3.06 6.70
C ARG A 254 15.74 4.46 7.17
N ILE A 255 14.49 4.90 7.05
CA ILE A 255 14.08 6.22 7.57
C ILE A 255 14.21 6.23 9.09
N GLY A 256 13.85 5.14 9.78
CA GLY A 256 14.02 4.99 11.23
C GLY A 256 15.48 5.07 11.66
N GLU A 257 16.39 4.39 10.96
CA GLU A 257 17.84 4.47 11.18
C GLU A 257 18.37 5.88 10.96
N ALA A 258 17.94 6.56 9.90
CA ALA A 258 18.34 7.94 9.62
C ALA A 258 17.84 8.91 10.70
N ILE A 259 16.62 8.74 11.22
CA ILE A 259 16.09 9.51 12.36
C ILE A 259 16.95 9.24 13.61
N SER A 260 17.33 8.00 13.88
CA SER A 260 18.18 7.65 15.02
C SER A 260 19.57 8.29 14.90
N THR A 261 20.15 8.29 13.71
CA THR A 261 21.44 8.92 13.40
C THR A 261 21.36 10.43 13.62
N LEU A 262 20.29 11.07 13.14
CA LEU A 262 20.00 12.48 13.36
C LEU A 262 19.86 12.82 14.85
N ALA A 263 19.14 11.98 15.60
CA ALA A 263 18.95 12.14 17.04
C ALA A 263 20.26 12.02 17.84
N ASN A 264 21.24 11.28 17.35
CA ASN A 264 22.58 11.15 17.91
C ASN A 264 23.51 12.33 17.52
N GLY A 265 22.99 13.33 16.81
CA GLY A 265 23.71 14.58 16.50
C GLY A 265 24.40 14.59 15.13
N ASP A 266 24.29 13.54 14.33
CA ASP A 266 24.78 13.58 12.94
C ASP A 266 23.71 14.23 12.04
N LEU A 267 23.92 15.51 11.76
CA LEU A 267 23.02 16.32 10.93
C LEU A 267 23.28 16.15 9.43
N THR A 268 24.34 15.42 9.04
CA THR A 268 24.71 15.20 7.63
C THR A 268 24.00 14.01 7.01
N VAL A 269 23.23 13.29 7.81
CA VAL A 269 22.51 12.08 7.36
C VAL A 269 21.48 12.41 6.29
N GLU A 270 21.52 11.65 5.18
CA GLU A 270 20.56 11.76 4.06
C GLU A 270 20.14 10.37 3.59
N VAL A 271 18.84 10.17 3.37
CA VAL A 271 18.30 8.95 2.77
C VAL A 271 18.28 9.12 1.26
N THR A 272 19.28 8.53 0.57
CA THR A 272 19.47 8.68 -0.89
C THR A 272 18.94 7.50 -1.70
N ASP A 273 18.79 6.33 -1.07
CA ASP A 273 18.36 5.10 -1.73
C ASP A 273 16.99 5.22 -2.40
N ARG A 274 16.80 4.41 -3.45
CA ARG A 274 15.49 4.22 -4.05
C ARG A 274 14.61 3.43 -3.08
N ILE A 275 13.52 4.04 -2.64
CA ILE A 275 12.56 3.45 -1.72
C ILE A 275 11.20 3.25 -2.38
N ASP A 276 10.29 2.55 -1.68
CA ASP A 276 8.90 2.37 -2.11
C ASP A 276 8.25 3.71 -2.49
N PRO A 277 7.58 3.81 -3.65
CA PRO A 277 6.94 5.05 -4.11
C PRO A 277 5.99 5.69 -3.10
N ALA A 278 5.33 4.88 -2.27
CA ALA A 278 4.42 5.37 -1.23
C ALA A 278 5.13 6.17 -0.12
N LEU A 279 6.44 5.97 0.06
CA LEU A 279 7.27 6.62 1.09
C LEU A 279 8.22 7.69 0.54
N MET A 280 8.21 7.96 -0.76
CA MET A 280 9.07 8.96 -1.39
C MET A 280 8.92 10.35 -0.76
N LYS A 281 7.66 10.75 -0.50
CA LYS A 281 7.40 12.03 0.16
C LYS A 281 7.97 12.09 1.57
N THR A 282 7.81 11.04 2.35
CA THR A 282 8.35 10.96 3.72
C THR A 282 9.87 11.06 3.74
N ARG A 283 10.56 10.39 2.78
CA ARG A 283 12.01 10.53 2.60
C ARG A 283 12.42 11.97 2.31
N GLU A 284 11.71 12.61 1.37
CA GLU A 284 12.01 13.99 0.97
C GLU A 284 11.80 14.96 2.12
N ASP A 285 10.68 14.85 2.84
CA ASP A 285 10.37 15.67 4.02
C ASP A 285 11.43 15.48 5.12
N PHE A 286 11.90 14.25 5.36
CA PHE A 286 13.00 13.96 6.27
C PHE A 286 14.30 14.66 5.85
N ASN A 287 14.72 14.50 4.59
CA ASN A 287 15.95 15.10 4.08
C ASN A 287 15.90 16.64 4.11
N VAL A 288 14.73 17.24 3.84
CA VAL A 288 14.53 18.69 3.97
C VAL A 288 14.68 19.14 5.43
N ALA A 289 14.08 18.40 6.36
CA ALA A 289 14.17 18.71 7.80
C ALA A 289 15.62 18.59 8.31
N ALA A 290 16.34 17.52 7.95
CA ALA A 290 17.74 17.31 8.34
C ALA A 290 18.64 18.46 7.83
N ARG A 291 18.55 18.81 6.54
CA ARG A 291 19.29 19.95 5.95
C ARG A 291 18.93 21.29 6.60
N SER A 292 17.66 21.48 7.00
CA SER A 292 17.24 22.71 7.70
C SER A 292 17.86 22.80 9.10
N LEU A 293 17.90 21.69 9.83
CA LEU A 293 18.57 21.60 11.13
C LEU A 293 20.08 21.87 11.02
N GLU A 294 20.74 21.24 10.05
CA GLU A 294 22.18 21.46 9.78
C GLU A 294 22.49 22.94 9.57
N ARG A 295 21.72 23.61 8.68
CA ARG A 295 21.90 25.06 8.44
C ARG A 295 21.67 25.89 9.68
N THR A 296 20.66 25.58 10.49
CA THR A 296 20.35 26.29 11.70
C THR A 296 21.48 26.17 12.75
N VAL A 297 21.98 24.94 12.95
CA VAL A 297 23.10 24.69 13.87
C VAL A 297 24.38 25.34 13.38
N ALA A 298 24.67 25.33 12.07
CA ALA A 298 25.81 26.06 11.50
C ALA A 298 25.72 27.57 11.73
N ALA A 299 24.52 28.15 11.55
CA ALA A 299 24.31 29.57 11.83
C ALA A 299 24.47 29.91 13.33
N ILE A 300 23.98 29.06 14.23
CA ILE A 300 24.18 29.22 15.69
C ILE A 300 25.66 29.16 16.02
N LYS A 301 26.40 28.19 15.50
CA LYS A 301 27.85 28.04 15.70
C LYS A 301 28.58 29.31 15.26
N HIS A 302 28.31 29.80 14.06
CA HIS A 302 28.91 31.04 13.54
C HIS A 302 28.59 32.26 14.44
N SER A 303 27.34 32.38 14.89
CA SER A 303 26.96 33.46 15.83
C SER A 303 27.67 33.35 17.17
N ALA A 304 27.88 32.15 17.69
CA ALA A 304 28.62 31.90 18.91
C ALA A 304 30.12 32.29 18.79
N GLU A 305 30.73 31.99 17.65
CA GLU A 305 32.11 32.38 17.33
C GLU A 305 32.25 33.91 17.30
N LEU A 306 31.33 34.62 16.63
CA LEU A 306 31.29 36.07 16.60
C LEU A 306 31.10 36.67 18.01
N LEU A 307 30.25 36.10 18.85
CA LEU A 307 30.06 36.54 20.25
C LEU A 307 31.32 36.34 21.06
N ALA A 308 32.04 35.24 20.90
CA ALA A 308 33.32 35.01 21.58
C ALA A 308 34.40 36.03 21.18
N ASP A 309 34.48 36.36 19.89
CA ASP A 309 35.42 37.39 19.41
C ASP A 309 35.04 38.78 19.88
N ASN A 310 33.76 39.17 19.89
CA ASN A 310 33.29 40.42 20.45
C ASN A 310 33.58 40.52 21.97
N ALA A 311 33.42 39.44 22.71
CA ALA A 311 33.75 39.42 24.14
C ALA A 311 35.25 39.67 24.39
N LYS A 312 36.16 39.16 23.56
CA LYS A 312 37.61 39.44 23.63
C LYS A 312 37.90 40.94 23.38
N VAL A 313 37.27 41.53 22.35
CA VAL A 313 37.41 42.97 22.05
C VAL A 313 36.92 43.82 23.21
N ILE A 314 35.76 43.51 23.78
CA ILE A 314 35.20 44.22 24.95
C ILE A 314 36.16 44.11 26.16
N GLY A 315 36.73 42.90 26.37
CA GLY A 315 37.73 42.71 27.41
C GLY A 315 38.96 43.63 27.23
N ALA A 316 39.55 43.69 26.02
CA ALA A 316 40.68 44.56 25.73
C ALA A 316 40.34 46.04 25.88
N VAL A 317 39.17 46.49 25.42
CA VAL A 317 38.74 47.92 25.61
C VAL A 317 38.49 48.18 27.05
N SER A 318 37.99 47.28 27.87
CA SER A 318 37.81 47.49 29.32
C SER A 318 39.13 47.63 30.04
N ASP A 319 40.16 46.85 29.69
CA ASP A 319 41.51 46.99 30.24
C ASP A 319 42.14 48.34 29.89
N ASP A 320 41.95 48.82 28.65
CA ASP A 320 42.42 50.13 28.23
C ASP A 320 41.69 51.25 28.96
N ILE A 321 40.40 51.16 29.20
CA ILE A 321 39.61 52.09 29.99
C ILE A 321 40.13 52.11 31.45
N ALA A 322 40.40 50.95 32.05
CA ALA A 322 40.95 50.87 33.40
C ALA A 322 42.31 51.58 33.51
N LYS A 323 43.24 51.35 32.58
CA LYS A 323 44.55 52.04 32.52
C LYS A 323 44.41 53.56 32.37
N ASN A 324 43.50 54.00 31.48
CA ASN A 324 43.25 55.44 31.30
C ASN A 324 42.65 56.08 32.57
N ALA A 325 41.76 55.37 33.27
CA ALA A 325 41.16 55.80 34.51
C ALA A 325 42.24 55.95 35.63
N GLU A 326 43.18 54.97 35.73
CA GLU A 326 44.31 55.05 36.66
C GLU A 326 45.24 56.28 36.36
N SER A 327 45.56 56.46 35.06
CA SER A 327 46.35 57.61 34.62
C SER A 327 45.66 58.94 34.91
N GLN A 328 44.35 59.01 34.71
CA GLN A 328 43.57 60.21 34.99
C GLN A 328 43.47 60.51 36.52
N ALA A 329 43.35 59.48 37.35
CA ALA A 329 43.37 59.60 38.79
C ALA A 329 44.71 60.16 39.26
N ALA A 330 45.85 59.66 38.76
CA ALA A 330 47.17 60.18 39.06
C ALA A 330 47.31 61.66 38.65
N SER A 331 46.81 62.04 37.44
CA SER A 331 46.83 63.44 36.97
C SER A 331 45.96 64.36 37.83
N VAL A 332 44.84 63.90 38.37
CA VAL A 332 43.97 64.62 39.28
C VAL A 332 44.66 64.80 40.63
N GLU A 333 45.35 63.80 41.17
CA GLU A 333 46.15 63.91 42.40
C GLU A 333 47.29 64.93 42.26
N GLU A 334 48.05 64.91 41.14
CA GLU A 334 49.08 65.86 40.82
C GLU A 334 48.53 67.30 40.74
N THR A 335 47.39 67.45 40.06
CA THR A 335 46.70 68.74 39.94
C THR A 335 46.23 69.25 41.31
N ALA A 336 45.70 68.40 42.18
CA ALA A 336 45.31 68.74 43.52
C ALA A 336 46.53 69.22 44.40
N ALA A 337 47.66 68.52 44.32
CA ALA A 337 48.89 68.90 45.00
C ALA A 337 49.42 70.24 44.49
N ALA A 338 49.39 70.51 43.20
CA ALA A 338 49.75 71.76 42.59
C ALA A 338 48.84 72.90 43.06
N LEU A 339 47.52 72.68 43.15
CA LEU A 339 46.55 73.64 43.69
C LEU A 339 46.78 73.95 45.18
N ASP A 340 47.13 72.95 45.98
CA ASP A 340 47.50 73.16 47.42
C ASP A 340 48.74 74.00 47.53
N THR A 341 49.79 73.79 46.73
CA THR A 341 51.00 74.57 46.62
C THR A 341 50.70 76.02 46.21
N ILE A 342 49.84 76.20 45.19
CA ILE A 342 49.42 77.55 44.76
C ILE A 342 48.64 78.25 45.88
N THR A 343 47.74 77.57 46.55
CA THR A 343 46.95 78.09 47.67
C THR A 343 47.85 78.58 48.80
N THR A 344 48.86 77.80 49.16
CA THR A 344 49.86 78.14 50.15
C THR A 344 50.66 79.37 49.71
N THR A 345 51.14 79.42 48.47
CA THR A 345 51.89 80.55 47.88
C THR A 345 51.06 81.84 47.84
N VAL A 346 49.75 81.70 47.47
CA VAL A 346 48.84 82.89 47.52
C VAL A 346 48.61 83.37 48.89
N LYS A 347 48.46 82.47 49.89
CA LYS A 347 48.33 82.86 51.32
C LYS A 347 49.59 83.57 51.87
N ASP A 348 50.76 83.01 51.56
CA ASP A 348 52.04 83.66 51.94
C ASP A 348 52.22 85.00 51.22
N SER A 349 51.85 85.10 49.95
CA SER A 349 51.90 86.36 49.20
C SER A 349 50.95 87.42 49.81
N ALA A 350 49.74 87.01 50.21
CA ALA A 350 48.78 87.86 50.88
C ALA A 350 49.30 88.29 52.23
N SER A 351 49.96 87.45 53.04
CA SER A 351 50.62 87.79 54.30
C SER A 351 51.71 88.81 54.08
N ARG A 352 52.62 88.59 53.13
CA ARG A 352 53.69 89.49 52.74
C ARG A 352 53.18 90.85 52.25
N ALA A 353 52.13 90.86 51.49
CA ALA A 353 51.46 92.09 51.06
C ALA A 353 50.89 92.88 52.25
N GLY A 354 50.28 92.11 53.18
CA GLY A 354 49.84 92.68 54.46
C GLY A 354 50.99 93.31 55.30
N GLU A 355 52.09 92.56 55.43
CA GLU A 355 53.33 93.09 56.13
C GLU A 355 53.89 94.30 55.42
N ALA A 356 54.01 94.28 54.09
CA ALA A 356 54.45 95.39 53.27
C ALA A 356 53.54 96.63 53.47
N SER A 357 52.19 96.42 53.48
CA SER A 357 51.21 97.49 53.74
C SER A 357 51.40 98.13 55.15
N LEU A 358 51.67 97.28 56.14
CA LEU A 358 51.92 97.69 57.50
C LEU A 358 53.24 98.51 57.59
N LEU A 359 54.30 98.05 56.89
CA LEU A 359 55.56 98.71 56.80
C LEU A 359 55.45 100.09 56.13
N VAL A 360 54.68 100.14 54.98
CA VAL A 360 54.41 101.42 54.31
C VAL A 360 53.64 102.35 55.22
N THR A 361 52.70 101.92 56.03
CA THR A 361 51.91 102.67 56.97
C THR A 361 52.85 103.21 58.08
N LYS A 362 53.71 102.36 58.65
CA LYS A 362 54.72 102.79 59.65
C LYS A 362 55.72 103.84 59.09
N THR A 363 56.19 103.62 57.89
CA THR A 363 57.08 104.51 57.16
C THR A 363 56.41 105.85 56.93
N ARG A 364 55.09 105.82 56.54
CA ARG A 364 54.33 107.12 56.45
C ARG A 364 54.13 107.81 57.73
N GLU A 365 53.94 107.11 58.84
CA GLU A 365 53.87 107.67 60.19
C GLU A 365 55.19 108.21 60.59
N HIS A 366 56.31 107.45 60.38
CA HIS A 366 57.68 108.01 60.68
C HIS A 366 58.01 109.27 59.85
N ALA A 367 57.61 109.25 58.55
CA ALA A 367 57.82 110.43 57.68
C ALA A 367 57.02 111.66 58.17
N LYS A 368 55.77 111.43 58.70
CA LYS A 368 54.94 112.43 59.30
C LYS A 368 55.61 113.02 60.57
N VAL A 369 56.14 112.13 61.42
CA VAL A 369 56.85 112.55 62.65
C VAL A 369 58.15 113.28 62.30
N SER A 370 58.95 112.85 61.39
CA SER A 370 60.18 113.54 60.95
C SER A 370 59.88 114.85 60.26
N GLY A 371 58.74 114.97 59.51
CA GLY A 371 58.34 116.26 58.93
C GLY A 371 57.86 117.30 59.94
N LEU A 372 57.45 116.82 61.15
CA LEU A 372 57.11 117.70 62.26
C LEU A 372 58.38 118.20 62.97
N ILE A 373 59.47 117.43 63.01
CA ILE A 373 60.77 117.79 63.67
C ILE A 373 61.59 118.81 62.82
N VAL A 374 61.27 118.90 61.51
CA VAL A 374 61.98 119.84 60.61
C VAL A 374 61.29 121.24 60.57
N LYS A 375 60.21 121.46 61.28
CA LYS A 375 59.44 122.69 61.28
C LYS A 375 59.61 123.54 62.54
N ASP A 376 60.51 123.14 63.38
CA ASP A 376 61.00 123.98 64.43
C ASP A 376 62.41 124.35 64.03
#